data_32b5c29ce8445b90a43de8cb06e80dec
#
_entry.id   32b5c29ce8445b90a43de8cb06e80dec
#
_cell.length_a   1.000
_cell.length_b   1.000
_cell.length_c   1.000
_cell.angle_alpha   90.00
_cell.angle_beta   90.00
_cell.angle_gamma   90.00
#
_symmetry.space_group_name_H-M   'P 1'
#
loop_
_entity.id
_entity.type
_entity.pdbx_description
1 polymer ?
#
loop_
_entity_poly.entity_id
_entity_poly.type
_entity_poly.pdbx_seq_one_letter_code
_entity_poly.pdbx_strand_id
1 'polypeptide(L)'
;MSAFCHLHVHTQYSILDGQASIPKLVDKAMADGQPGIAVTDHGNMFGIKEFFNYVQKQNHKKHDRIKNLKKALAALEELLGKVPDLQIYVAEQRDTLVLMERRKNDSPEDAEKYAKAKAHVDQLDIMHKEFGYAPAVGREKIAALEAQPDFKPIIGCEVYVARRRLQDKEGKPDQSGYHLILLAKNLKGYHNLTKIVSRAWTDGFYMRPRTDRTEIEKYHEGLICCSACLAGEVPRAITAGDLEKAEESIRWHKGVFGDDYYLELQLHKATVERANHEAYPMQLEVNKQLRELAKKHGVRMVCTNDVHFVDEDNAEAHDRLICLSTGKDLDDPKRMLYSKQEWLKTTAEMAAIFGESDPEAMATTVDICNQVESYSIDHAPIMPTFEIPAEFGTEEEYRARITEQELFDEFTRDENGQVVMSEEEGRKKIEKLGGYDKLYRIKFEADYLAKLTMDGARKRYGENLSDEVQDRLRFELHIMKTMGFPGYFLIVQDFIRAAREELDVSVGPGRGSAAGSAVAYCLGITQIDPIAYDLLFERFLNPDRISLPDIDVDFDDDGRGRVLNWVTQKYGK
;
A
#
# COMPACT_ATOMS: atom_id res chain seq x y z
N MET A 1 29.86 9.31 -8.20
CA MET A 1 29.38 8.07 -8.85
C MET A 1 28.02 8.39 -9.46
N SER A 2 27.75 7.94 -10.69
CA SER A 2 26.43 8.13 -11.30
C SER A 2 25.40 7.37 -10.46
N ALA A 3 24.32 8.02 -10.06
CA ALA A 3 23.21 7.33 -9.38
C ALA A 3 22.55 6.35 -10.36
N PHE A 4 21.87 5.31 -9.84
CA PHE A 4 21.20 4.29 -10.62
C PHE A 4 19.86 3.91 -9.95
N CYS A 5 18.90 3.42 -10.74
CA CYS A 5 17.62 2.92 -10.26
C CYS A 5 17.22 1.67 -11.05
N HIS A 6 16.92 0.57 -10.36
CA HIS A 6 16.42 -0.63 -11.01
C HIS A 6 14.97 -0.45 -11.49
N LEU A 7 14.74 -0.65 -12.80
CA LEU A 7 13.44 -0.47 -13.47
C LEU A 7 12.79 -1.77 -13.94
N HIS A 8 13.51 -2.90 -13.90
CA HIS A 8 13.04 -4.23 -14.32
C HIS A 8 13.39 -5.24 -13.22
N VAL A 9 12.40 -5.55 -12.38
CA VAL A 9 12.60 -6.34 -11.16
C VAL A 9 11.42 -7.26 -10.91
N HIS A 10 11.70 -8.54 -10.73
CA HIS A 10 10.75 -9.59 -10.41
C HIS A 10 10.83 -9.95 -8.94
N THR A 11 9.67 -10.01 -8.29
CA THR A 11 9.55 -10.41 -6.89
C THR A 11 9.06 -11.87 -6.79
N GLN A 12 8.88 -12.33 -5.56
CA GLN A 12 8.22 -13.61 -5.27
C GLN A 12 6.81 -13.75 -5.90
N TYR A 13 6.22 -12.65 -6.38
CA TYR A 13 4.93 -12.62 -7.07
C TYR A 13 5.04 -12.88 -8.59
N SER A 14 6.25 -12.93 -9.15
CA SER A 14 6.55 -13.62 -10.40
C SER A 14 6.60 -15.12 -10.11
N ILE A 15 5.41 -15.71 -9.89
CA ILE A 15 5.23 -17.04 -9.29
C ILE A 15 6.01 -18.11 -10.04
N LEU A 16 6.82 -18.89 -9.31
CA LEU A 16 7.72 -19.92 -9.81
C LEU A 16 8.84 -19.41 -10.74
N ASP A 17 9.14 -18.11 -10.70
CA ASP A 17 10.24 -17.50 -11.43
C ASP A 17 11.05 -16.55 -10.54
N GLY A 18 10.41 -15.52 -9.94
CA GLY A 18 11.05 -14.62 -8.99
C GLY A 18 11.28 -15.22 -7.60
N GLN A 19 12.49 -15.09 -7.06
CA GLN A 19 12.87 -15.56 -5.71
C GLN A 19 13.00 -14.40 -4.73
N ALA A 20 13.00 -13.16 -5.21
CA ALA A 20 13.28 -11.98 -4.42
C ALA A 20 12.08 -11.55 -3.55
N SER A 21 12.25 -11.45 -2.23
CA SER A 21 11.21 -10.87 -1.36
C SER A 21 11.24 -9.34 -1.40
N ILE A 22 10.06 -8.72 -1.42
CA ILE A 22 9.88 -7.27 -1.47
C ILE A 22 10.69 -6.53 -0.38
N PRO A 23 10.63 -6.92 0.90
CA PRO A 23 11.41 -6.23 1.93
C PRO A 23 12.91 -6.22 1.66
N LYS A 24 13.47 -7.36 1.25
CA LYS A 24 14.93 -7.47 0.98
C LYS A 24 15.36 -6.63 -0.22
N LEU A 25 14.54 -6.61 -1.29
CA LEU A 25 14.80 -5.76 -2.46
C LEU A 25 14.85 -4.28 -2.08
N VAL A 26 13.83 -3.80 -1.36
CA VAL A 26 13.73 -2.39 -0.95
C VAL A 26 14.88 -2.04 0.00
N ASP A 27 15.14 -2.85 1.02
CA ASP A 27 16.19 -2.58 2.00
C ASP A 27 17.58 -2.53 1.35
N LYS A 28 17.88 -3.44 0.40
CA LYS A 28 19.16 -3.45 -0.34
C LYS A 28 19.30 -2.23 -1.26
N ALA A 29 18.25 -1.86 -2.00
CA ALA A 29 18.27 -0.67 -2.86
C ALA A 29 18.44 0.63 -2.05
N MET A 30 17.76 0.73 -0.90
CA MET A 30 17.92 1.87 0.02
C MET A 30 19.32 1.92 0.62
N ALA A 31 19.89 0.79 1.01
CA ALA A 31 21.26 0.70 1.56
C ALA A 31 22.32 1.09 0.52
N ASP A 32 22.11 0.80 -0.76
CA ASP A 32 22.95 1.22 -1.89
C ASP A 32 22.78 2.71 -2.25
N GLY A 33 21.82 3.41 -1.64
CA GLY A 33 21.54 4.83 -1.92
C GLY A 33 20.81 5.08 -3.23
N GLN A 34 20.13 4.08 -3.79
CA GLN A 34 19.27 4.28 -4.96
C GLN A 34 18.07 5.17 -4.59
N PRO A 35 17.57 6.02 -5.52
CA PRO A 35 16.47 6.94 -5.23
C PRO A 35 15.09 6.25 -5.18
N GLY A 36 14.99 5.03 -5.70
CA GLY A 36 13.79 4.22 -5.80
C GLY A 36 14.08 2.87 -6.41
N ILE A 37 13.06 2.04 -6.57
CA ILE A 37 13.11 0.76 -7.27
C ILE A 37 11.76 0.50 -7.93
N ALA A 38 11.75 -0.16 -9.10
CA ALA A 38 10.54 -0.67 -9.70
C ALA A 38 10.23 -2.10 -9.25
N VAL A 39 8.95 -2.47 -9.30
CA VAL A 39 8.48 -3.87 -9.29
C VAL A 39 7.69 -4.09 -10.56
N THR A 40 8.11 -5.10 -11.34
CA THR A 40 7.61 -5.39 -12.68
C THR A 40 7.35 -6.89 -12.88
N ASP A 41 6.57 -7.50 -11.97
CA ASP A 41 6.28 -8.93 -11.99
C ASP A 41 5.61 -9.38 -13.29
N HIS A 42 5.83 -10.64 -13.67
CA HIS A 42 5.32 -11.27 -14.89
C HIS A 42 3.80 -11.28 -14.97
N GLY A 43 3.21 -10.40 -15.77
CA GLY A 43 1.80 -10.37 -16.10
C GLY A 43 0.86 -10.12 -14.92
N ASN A 44 1.35 -9.65 -13.78
CA ASN A 44 0.52 -9.41 -12.61
C ASN A 44 1.00 -8.22 -11.77
N MET A 45 0.15 -7.78 -10.83
CA MET A 45 0.39 -6.71 -9.89
C MET A 45 0.10 -7.16 -8.44
N PHE A 46 0.25 -8.46 -8.13
CA PHE A 46 -0.17 -9.03 -6.85
C PHE A 46 0.63 -8.50 -5.67
N GLY A 47 1.92 -8.21 -5.86
CA GLY A 47 2.82 -7.69 -4.83
C GLY A 47 2.75 -6.17 -4.62
N ILE A 48 2.04 -5.43 -5.46
CA ILE A 48 2.14 -3.95 -5.51
C ILE A 48 1.69 -3.29 -4.20
N LYS A 49 0.62 -3.81 -3.56
CA LYS A 49 0.17 -3.23 -2.28
C LYS A 49 1.16 -3.48 -1.14
N GLU A 50 1.75 -4.68 -1.07
CA GLU A 50 2.82 -4.99 -0.11
C GLU A 50 4.04 -4.09 -0.35
N PHE A 51 4.47 -3.96 -1.61
CA PHE A 51 5.58 -3.12 -2.01
C PHE A 51 5.37 -1.65 -1.63
N PHE A 52 4.24 -1.07 -2.01
CA PHE A 52 3.89 0.30 -1.69
C PHE A 52 3.89 0.54 -0.18
N ASN A 53 3.19 -0.30 0.58
CA ASN A 53 3.10 -0.18 2.03
C ASN A 53 4.47 -0.33 2.71
N TYR A 54 5.33 -1.24 2.22
CA TYR A 54 6.65 -1.42 2.79
C TYR A 54 7.53 -0.18 2.58
N VAL A 55 7.54 0.39 1.38
CA VAL A 55 8.27 1.64 1.09
C VAL A 55 7.75 2.80 1.94
N GLN A 56 6.43 2.98 2.03
CA GLN A 56 5.82 4.01 2.87
C GLN A 56 6.24 3.86 4.34
N LYS A 57 6.26 2.63 4.85
CA LYS A 57 6.72 2.33 6.21
C LYS A 57 8.19 2.74 6.43
N GLN A 58 9.08 2.50 5.45
CA GLN A 58 10.48 2.89 5.56
C GLN A 58 10.64 4.42 5.51
N ASN A 59 9.91 5.11 4.63
CA ASN A 59 9.90 6.57 4.57
C ASN A 59 9.37 7.18 5.89
N HIS A 60 8.30 6.64 6.46
CA HIS A 60 7.80 7.07 7.77
C HIS A 60 8.85 6.90 8.88
N LYS A 61 9.55 5.78 8.92
CA LYS A 61 10.64 5.58 9.90
C LYS A 61 11.72 6.66 9.79
N LYS A 62 12.08 7.06 8.56
CA LYS A 62 13.02 8.18 8.32
C LYS A 62 12.47 9.49 8.88
N HIS A 63 11.21 9.82 8.61
CA HIS A 63 10.57 11.03 9.12
C HIS A 63 10.45 11.03 10.65
N ASP A 64 10.06 9.91 11.25
CA ASP A 64 10.02 9.76 12.71
C ASP A 64 11.41 9.91 13.33
N ARG A 65 12.44 9.36 12.69
CA ARG A 65 13.81 9.53 13.13
C ARG A 65 14.21 11.01 13.11
N ILE A 66 13.95 11.73 12.03
CA ILE A 66 14.20 13.19 11.92
C ILE A 66 13.48 13.94 13.03
N LYS A 67 12.19 13.66 13.24
CA LYS A 67 11.38 14.27 14.30
C LYS A 67 11.96 14.04 15.69
N ASN A 68 12.40 12.80 15.97
CA ASN A 68 13.00 12.44 17.26
C ASN A 68 14.38 13.08 17.45
N LEU A 69 15.20 13.15 16.40
CA LEU A 69 16.48 13.85 16.46
C LEU A 69 16.31 15.36 16.68
N LYS A 70 15.32 16.01 16.05
CA LYS A 70 14.99 17.41 16.30
C LYS A 70 14.59 17.67 17.77
N LYS A 71 13.75 16.80 18.34
CA LYS A 71 13.37 16.89 19.76
C LYS A 71 14.58 16.72 20.68
N ALA A 72 15.43 15.73 20.39
CA ALA A 72 16.65 15.50 21.18
C ALA A 72 17.65 16.67 21.07
N LEU A 73 17.78 17.28 19.88
CA LEU A 73 18.65 18.44 19.66
C LEU A 73 18.14 19.66 20.45
N ALA A 74 16.85 19.97 20.36
CA ALA A 74 16.25 21.08 21.11
C ALA A 74 16.44 20.91 22.63
N ALA A 75 16.24 19.70 23.15
CA ALA A 75 16.47 19.39 24.57
C ALA A 75 17.95 19.52 24.96
N LEU A 76 18.89 19.12 24.07
CA LEU A 76 20.32 19.30 24.29
C LEU A 76 20.71 20.79 24.33
N GLU A 77 20.21 21.60 23.42
CA GLU A 77 20.47 23.05 23.39
C GLU A 77 19.91 23.76 24.64
N GLU A 78 18.73 23.37 25.10
CA GLU A 78 18.14 23.87 26.35
C GLU A 78 18.99 23.47 27.57
N LEU A 79 19.44 22.21 27.60
CA LEU A 79 20.26 21.69 28.70
C LEU A 79 21.61 22.40 28.79
N LEU A 80 22.29 22.61 27.68
CA LEU A 80 23.57 23.35 27.60
C LEU A 80 23.45 24.81 28.05
N GLY A 81 22.26 25.42 27.90
CA GLY A 81 21.99 26.76 28.42
C GLY A 81 21.76 26.81 29.94
N LYS A 82 21.47 25.67 30.57
CA LYS A 82 21.14 25.59 32.00
C LYS A 82 22.26 24.98 32.87
N VAL A 83 23.09 24.13 32.29
CA VAL A 83 24.04 23.31 33.01
C VAL A 83 25.48 23.75 32.69
N PRO A 84 26.29 24.18 33.69
CA PRO A 84 27.66 24.65 33.47
C PRO A 84 28.60 23.58 32.92
N ASP A 85 28.44 22.34 33.38
CA ASP A 85 29.23 21.18 32.95
C ASP A 85 28.30 19.99 32.69
N LEU A 86 28.14 19.67 31.41
CA LEU A 86 27.23 18.61 31.00
C LEU A 86 27.72 17.21 31.39
N GLN A 87 29.05 16.98 31.41
CA GLN A 87 29.60 15.67 31.76
C GLN A 87 29.37 15.36 33.22
N ILE A 88 29.58 16.34 34.09
CA ILE A 88 29.30 16.22 35.53
C ILE A 88 27.81 15.97 35.74
N TYR A 89 26.96 16.77 35.08
CA TYR A 89 25.52 16.61 35.20
C TYR A 89 25.03 15.21 34.78
N VAL A 90 25.53 14.68 33.66
CA VAL A 90 25.16 13.34 33.18
C VAL A 90 25.59 12.25 34.16
N ALA A 91 26.80 12.38 34.75
CA ALA A 91 27.28 11.45 35.77
C ALA A 91 26.34 11.47 37.00
N GLU A 92 25.99 12.65 37.51
CA GLU A 92 25.09 12.81 38.65
C GLU A 92 23.68 12.21 38.37
N GLN A 93 23.15 12.39 37.16
CA GLN A 93 21.86 11.80 36.80
C GLN A 93 21.91 10.26 36.76
N ARG A 94 23.01 9.68 36.25
CA ARG A 94 23.22 8.22 36.25
C ARG A 94 23.38 7.67 37.67
N ASP A 95 24.14 8.33 38.54
CA ASP A 95 24.28 7.93 39.93
C ASP A 95 22.93 8.00 40.68
N THR A 96 22.17 9.04 40.42
CA THR A 96 20.83 9.20 40.97
C THR A 96 19.90 8.07 40.52
N LEU A 97 19.93 7.68 39.23
CA LEU A 97 19.16 6.56 38.70
C LEU A 97 19.51 5.25 39.39
N VAL A 98 20.80 4.98 39.61
CA VAL A 98 21.26 3.77 40.31
C VAL A 98 20.72 3.71 41.75
N LEU A 99 20.69 4.85 42.44
CA LEU A 99 20.13 4.94 43.79
C LEU A 99 18.60 4.71 43.79
N MET A 100 17.88 5.28 42.82
CA MET A 100 16.43 5.11 42.67
C MET A 100 16.06 3.67 42.27
N GLU A 101 16.90 2.99 41.50
CA GLU A 101 16.65 1.61 41.11
C GLU A 101 16.51 0.66 42.31
N ARG A 102 17.25 0.92 43.37
CA ARG A 102 17.21 0.13 44.61
C ARG A 102 15.87 0.26 45.34
N ARG A 103 15.13 1.35 45.12
CA ARG A 103 13.87 1.67 45.80
C ARG A 103 12.64 1.59 44.91
N LYS A 104 12.79 1.27 43.64
CA LYS A 104 11.68 1.31 42.64
C LYS A 104 10.47 0.43 42.99
N ASN A 105 10.66 -0.54 43.88
CA ASN A 105 9.60 -1.45 44.31
C ASN A 105 9.04 -1.14 45.72
N ASP A 106 9.53 -0.08 46.40
CA ASP A 106 9.15 0.23 47.75
C ASP A 106 7.76 0.87 47.82
N SER A 107 7.41 1.69 46.81
CA SER A 107 6.09 2.31 46.67
C SER A 107 5.75 2.62 45.21
N PRO A 108 4.44 2.83 44.85
CA PRO A 108 4.05 3.33 43.53
C PRO A 108 4.68 4.68 43.17
N GLU A 109 4.89 5.55 44.17
CA GLU A 109 5.53 6.86 43.98
C GLU A 109 7.01 6.72 43.65
N ASP A 110 7.73 5.78 44.28
CA ASP A 110 9.13 5.49 43.97
C ASP A 110 9.28 4.86 42.59
N ALA A 111 8.35 3.99 42.18
CA ALA A 111 8.30 3.43 40.83
C ALA A 111 8.12 4.54 39.77
N GLU A 112 7.26 5.53 40.02
CA GLU A 112 7.05 6.66 39.10
C GLU A 112 8.29 7.57 39.00
N LYS A 113 8.92 7.88 40.16
CA LYS A 113 10.17 8.66 40.21
C LYS A 113 11.29 7.98 39.44
N TYR A 114 11.45 6.65 39.63
CA TYR A 114 12.42 5.87 38.89
C TYR A 114 12.14 5.89 37.38
N ALA A 115 10.89 5.71 36.96
CA ALA A 115 10.53 5.73 35.54
C ALA A 115 10.85 7.09 34.90
N LYS A 116 10.58 8.21 35.58
CA LYS A 116 10.92 9.56 35.11
C LYS A 116 12.44 9.77 35.02
N ALA A 117 13.19 9.37 36.04
CA ALA A 117 14.65 9.47 36.04
C ALA A 117 15.29 8.60 34.95
N LYS A 118 14.77 7.38 34.74
CA LYS A 118 15.21 6.49 33.69
C LYS A 118 14.97 7.09 32.30
N ALA A 119 13.76 7.60 32.04
CA ALA A 119 13.44 8.26 30.77
C ALA A 119 14.36 9.46 30.48
N HIS A 120 14.73 10.22 31.52
CA HIS A 120 15.66 11.32 31.39
C HIS A 120 17.09 10.86 31.05
N VAL A 121 17.61 9.82 31.71
CA VAL A 121 18.93 9.24 31.42
C VAL A 121 18.94 8.62 30.01
N ASP A 122 17.89 7.88 29.63
CA ASP A 122 17.74 7.32 28.29
C ASP A 122 17.79 8.45 27.20
N GLN A 123 17.21 9.60 27.49
CA GLN A 123 17.28 10.78 26.60
C GLN A 123 18.70 11.36 26.51
N LEU A 124 19.42 11.45 27.62
CA LEU A 124 20.83 11.87 27.64
C LEU A 124 21.72 10.90 26.87
N ASP A 125 21.48 9.59 26.97
CA ASP A 125 22.18 8.58 26.22
C ASP A 125 21.93 8.67 24.70
N ILE A 126 20.70 8.99 24.28
CA ILE A 126 20.38 9.29 22.89
C ILE A 126 21.17 10.52 22.40
N MET A 127 21.19 11.62 23.18
CA MET A 127 21.94 12.84 22.82
C MET A 127 23.44 12.54 22.66
N HIS A 128 24.02 11.73 23.55
CA HIS A 128 25.40 11.30 23.44
C HIS A 128 25.66 10.44 22.19
N LYS A 129 24.87 9.40 22.02
CA LYS A 129 24.99 8.45 20.90
C LYS A 129 24.83 9.13 19.55
N GLU A 130 23.86 10.02 19.43
CA GLU A 130 23.49 10.64 18.15
C GLU A 130 24.32 11.90 17.84
N PHE A 131 24.74 12.64 18.86
CA PHE A 131 25.36 13.97 18.70
C PHE A 131 26.71 14.14 19.41
N GLY A 132 27.15 13.18 20.25
CA GLY A 132 28.31 13.37 21.10
C GLY A 132 28.20 14.59 22.01
N TYR A 133 26.97 15.00 22.36
CA TYR A 133 26.63 16.25 23.06
C TYR A 133 27.02 17.53 22.30
N ALA A 134 27.23 17.47 20.99
CA ALA A 134 27.58 18.61 20.15
C ALA A 134 26.38 19.02 19.26
N PRO A 135 25.70 20.16 19.53
CA PRO A 135 24.55 20.60 18.72
C PRO A 135 24.86 20.77 17.22
N ALA A 136 26.10 21.18 16.89
CA ALA A 136 26.52 21.32 15.50
C ALA A 136 26.43 19.99 14.74
N VAL A 137 26.88 18.89 15.35
CA VAL A 137 26.77 17.53 14.79
C VAL A 137 25.30 17.12 14.61
N GLY A 138 24.47 17.47 15.60
CA GLY A 138 23.02 17.21 15.52
C GLY A 138 22.36 17.94 14.36
N ARG A 139 22.65 19.23 14.17
CA ARG A 139 22.13 20.02 13.05
C ARG A 139 22.59 19.49 11.70
N GLU A 140 23.89 19.17 11.56
CA GLU A 140 24.44 18.60 10.33
C GLU A 140 23.80 17.25 9.98
N LYS A 141 23.64 16.36 10.97
CA LYS A 141 23.02 15.04 10.79
C LYS A 141 21.55 15.15 10.39
N ILE A 142 20.78 16.05 11.01
CA ILE A 142 19.39 16.31 10.67
C ILE A 142 19.29 16.86 9.25
N ALA A 143 20.10 17.87 8.92
CA ALA A 143 20.11 18.47 7.58
C ALA A 143 20.46 17.44 6.49
N ALA A 144 21.42 16.55 6.76
CA ALA A 144 21.77 15.46 5.83
C ALA A 144 20.61 14.48 5.60
N LEU A 145 19.86 14.13 6.66
CA LEU A 145 18.68 13.26 6.54
C LEU A 145 17.51 13.95 5.83
N GLU A 146 17.30 15.24 6.06
CA GLU A 146 16.25 16.04 5.39
C GLU A 146 16.56 16.28 3.92
N ALA A 147 17.83 16.39 3.56
CA ALA A 147 18.26 16.54 2.17
C ALA A 147 18.08 15.26 1.34
N GLN A 148 17.93 14.09 1.98
CA GLN A 148 17.64 12.84 1.30
C GLN A 148 16.16 12.78 0.91
N PRO A 149 15.81 12.68 -0.40
CA PRO A 149 14.43 12.50 -0.82
C PRO A 149 13.85 11.19 -0.24
N ASP A 150 12.53 11.10 -0.23
CA ASP A 150 11.87 9.86 0.08
C ASP A 150 12.13 8.82 -1.00
N PHE A 151 12.35 7.58 -0.58
CA PHE A 151 12.55 6.47 -1.51
C PHE A 151 11.28 6.22 -2.30
N LYS A 152 11.39 6.14 -3.64
CA LYS A 152 10.24 6.05 -4.54
C LYS A 152 9.87 4.59 -4.86
N PRO A 153 8.61 4.18 -4.58
CA PRO A 153 8.08 2.94 -5.14
C PRO A 153 7.64 3.20 -6.58
N ILE A 154 8.28 2.56 -7.55
CA ILE A 154 7.89 2.63 -8.96
C ILE A 154 7.03 1.40 -9.25
N ILE A 155 5.73 1.63 -9.45
CA ILE A 155 4.77 0.56 -9.71
C ILE A 155 4.79 0.21 -11.19
N GLY A 156 5.00 -1.07 -11.50
CA GLY A 156 5.04 -1.55 -12.86
C GLY A 156 4.55 -2.98 -13.03
N CYS A 157 4.64 -3.46 -14.24
CA CYS A 157 4.37 -4.85 -14.63
C CYS A 157 5.13 -5.17 -15.94
N GLU A 158 5.73 -6.33 -16.00
CA GLU A 158 6.16 -6.89 -17.27
C GLU A 158 4.98 -7.61 -17.92
N VAL A 159 4.33 -6.94 -18.88
CA VAL A 159 3.14 -7.47 -19.55
C VAL A 159 3.52 -8.36 -20.74
N TYR A 160 2.66 -9.33 -21.05
CA TYR A 160 2.76 -10.16 -22.25
C TYR A 160 1.92 -9.52 -23.36
N VAL A 161 2.54 -8.99 -24.41
CA VAL A 161 1.86 -8.40 -25.56
C VAL A 161 1.61 -9.47 -26.61
N ALA A 162 0.34 -9.77 -26.88
CA ALA A 162 -0.06 -10.75 -27.87
C ALA A 162 0.53 -10.43 -29.26
N ARG A 163 0.98 -11.43 -29.98
CA ARG A 163 1.54 -11.28 -31.33
C ARG A 163 0.49 -10.89 -32.38
N ARG A 164 -0.76 -11.21 -32.09
CA ARG A 164 -1.97 -10.82 -32.85
C ARG A 164 -2.85 -9.99 -31.92
N ARG A 165 -4.10 -10.36 -31.73
CA ARG A 165 -5.02 -9.71 -30.79
C ARG A 165 -5.20 -10.55 -29.54
N LEU A 166 -5.58 -9.94 -28.45
CA LEU A 166 -5.77 -10.65 -27.16
C LEU A 166 -6.87 -11.73 -27.25
N GLN A 167 -7.84 -11.59 -28.17
CA GLN A 167 -8.90 -12.56 -28.41
C GLN A 167 -8.45 -13.79 -29.20
N ASP A 168 -7.33 -13.71 -29.94
CA ASP A 168 -6.80 -14.83 -30.70
C ASP A 168 -6.14 -15.84 -29.75
N LYS A 169 -6.69 -17.07 -29.70
CA LYS A 169 -6.29 -18.10 -28.73
C LYS A 169 -6.07 -19.46 -29.43
N GLU A 170 -5.22 -19.45 -30.45
CA GLU A 170 -5.00 -20.63 -31.33
C GLU A 170 -3.52 -20.98 -31.44
N GLY A 171 -3.18 -22.20 -31.04
CA GLY A 171 -1.87 -22.77 -31.22
C GLY A 171 -0.72 -22.07 -30.50
N LYS A 172 0.50 -22.48 -30.81
CA LYS A 172 1.74 -22.01 -30.17
C LYS A 172 1.97 -20.49 -30.28
N PRO A 173 1.66 -19.79 -31.38
CA PRO A 173 1.91 -18.37 -31.50
C PRO A 173 1.19 -17.54 -30.45
N ASP A 174 0.01 -17.98 -30.01
CA ASP A 174 -0.83 -17.24 -29.05
C ASP A 174 -0.64 -17.66 -27.59
N GLN A 175 0.15 -18.74 -27.32
CA GLN A 175 0.36 -19.24 -25.95
C GLN A 175 1.16 -18.26 -25.06
N SER A 176 1.89 -17.33 -25.67
CA SER A 176 2.67 -16.30 -24.99
C SER A 176 2.67 -15.02 -25.83
N GLY A 177 3.20 -13.93 -25.26
CA GLY A 177 3.37 -12.65 -25.94
C GLY A 177 4.83 -12.22 -25.97
N TYR A 178 5.05 -11.02 -26.47
CA TYR A 178 6.30 -10.28 -26.28
C TYR A 178 6.29 -9.66 -24.87
N HIS A 179 7.44 -9.64 -24.22
CA HIS A 179 7.59 -8.93 -22.96
C HIS A 179 7.64 -7.41 -23.20
N LEU A 180 7.01 -6.66 -22.34
CA LEU A 180 7.04 -5.20 -22.36
C LEU A 180 6.94 -4.67 -20.93
N ILE A 181 7.84 -3.75 -20.56
CA ILE A 181 7.79 -3.12 -19.24
C ILE A 181 6.89 -1.88 -19.30
N LEU A 182 5.91 -1.85 -18.44
CA LEU A 182 5.05 -0.68 -18.21
C LEU A 182 5.20 -0.21 -16.77
N LEU A 183 5.53 1.09 -16.58
CA LEU A 183 5.69 1.71 -15.27
C LEU A 183 4.67 2.83 -15.11
N ALA A 184 4.01 2.90 -13.97
CA ALA A 184 3.03 3.95 -13.66
C ALA A 184 3.76 5.24 -13.24
N LYS A 185 3.68 6.27 -14.08
CA LYS A 185 4.26 7.58 -13.85
C LYS A 185 3.51 8.37 -12.77
N ASN A 186 2.19 8.16 -12.68
CA ASN A 186 1.28 8.83 -11.76
C ASN A 186 0.06 7.96 -11.45
N LEU A 187 -0.86 8.47 -10.64
CA LEU A 187 -2.06 7.74 -10.24
C LEU A 187 -2.95 7.33 -11.44
N LYS A 188 -3.03 8.17 -12.47
CA LYS A 188 -3.74 7.83 -13.72
C LYS A 188 -3.09 6.62 -14.40
N GLY A 189 -1.76 6.62 -14.50
CA GLY A 189 -0.98 5.49 -15.03
C GLY A 189 -1.19 4.22 -14.22
N TYR A 190 -1.22 4.31 -12.88
CA TYR A 190 -1.53 3.17 -12.02
C TYR A 190 -2.90 2.56 -12.34
N HIS A 191 -3.95 3.38 -12.45
CA HIS A 191 -5.28 2.89 -12.81
C HIS A 191 -5.34 2.31 -14.22
N ASN A 192 -4.61 2.90 -15.17
CA ASN A 192 -4.54 2.41 -16.53
C ASN A 192 -3.78 1.07 -16.61
N LEU A 193 -2.65 0.94 -15.90
CA LEU A 193 -1.91 -0.32 -15.79
C LEU A 193 -2.78 -1.42 -15.18
N THR A 194 -3.51 -1.11 -14.10
CA THR A 194 -4.45 -2.05 -13.48
C THR A 194 -5.50 -2.55 -14.47
N LYS A 195 -6.03 -1.67 -15.35
CA LYS A 195 -6.99 -2.07 -16.39
C LYS A 195 -6.35 -2.97 -17.44
N ILE A 196 -5.14 -2.63 -17.93
CA ILE A 196 -4.40 -3.46 -18.89
C ILE A 196 -4.18 -4.86 -18.32
N VAL A 197 -3.63 -4.96 -17.11
CA VAL A 197 -3.34 -6.24 -16.45
C VAL A 197 -4.63 -7.01 -16.15
N SER A 198 -5.68 -6.38 -15.64
CA SER A 198 -6.96 -7.05 -15.35
C SER A 198 -7.57 -7.63 -16.62
N ARG A 199 -7.59 -6.87 -17.72
CA ARG A 199 -8.11 -7.36 -19.01
C ARG A 199 -7.23 -8.45 -19.63
N ALA A 200 -5.93 -8.41 -19.40
CA ALA A 200 -5.03 -9.50 -19.80
C ALA A 200 -5.44 -10.82 -19.13
N TRP A 201 -5.89 -10.78 -17.86
CA TRP A 201 -6.37 -11.96 -17.13
C TRP A 201 -7.79 -12.38 -17.54
N THR A 202 -8.73 -11.43 -17.65
CA THR A 202 -10.15 -11.75 -17.92
C THR A 202 -10.40 -12.10 -19.40
N ASP A 203 -9.84 -11.31 -20.30
CA ASP A 203 -10.14 -11.38 -21.73
C ASP A 203 -9.03 -12.03 -22.54
N GLY A 204 -7.77 -11.76 -22.17
CA GLY A 204 -6.58 -12.13 -22.93
C GLY A 204 -5.89 -13.43 -22.50
N PHE A 205 -6.35 -14.08 -21.44
CA PHE A 205 -5.67 -15.27 -20.92
C PHE A 205 -5.72 -16.45 -21.89
N TYR A 206 -4.52 -16.89 -22.29
CA TYR A 206 -4.28 -18.14 -23.02
C TYR A 206 -2.87 -18.63 -22.70
N MET A 207 -2.75 -19.52 -21.72
CA MET A 207 -1.51 -19.97 -21.06
C MET A 207 -0.77 -18.86 -20.28
N ARG A 208 -0.87 -17.60 -20.69
CA ARG A 208 -0.36 -16.39 -20.04
C ARG A 208 -1.41 -15.28 -20.14
N PRO A 209 -1.44 -14.33 -19.19
CA PRO A 209 -2.31 -13.16 -19.27
C PRO A 209 -1.73 -12.18 -20.29
N ARG A 210 -2.35 -12.08 -21.47
CA ARG A 210 -1.85 -11.27 -22.59
C ARG A 210 -2.71 -10.01 -22.76
N THR A 211 -2.03 -8.90 -22.95
CA THR A 211 -2.63 -7.68 -23.51
C THR A 211 -2.31 -7.60 -25.01
N ASP A 212 -2.75 -6.55 -25.70
CA ASP A 212 -2.36 -6.27 -27.08
C ASP A 212 -2.15 -4.76 -27.33
N ARG A 213 -1.71 -4.41 -28.54
CA ARG A 213 -1.46 -3.01 -28.92
C ARG A 213 -2.71 -2.13 -28.78
N THR A 214 -3.92 -2.66 -29.03
CA THR A 214 -5.18 -1.92 -28.91
C THR A 214 -5.47 -1.52 -27.46
N GLU A 215 -5.29 -2.44 -26.52
CA GLU A 215 -5.49 -2.14 -25.10
C GLU A 215 -4.40 -1.21 -24.56
N ILE A 216 -3.15 -1.36 -25.00
CA ILE A 216 -2.05 -0.46 -24.63
C ILE A 216 -2.33 0.94 -25.16
N GLU A 217 -2.69 1.10 -26.43
CA GLU A 217 -3.02 2.40 -27.02
C GLU A 217 -4.18 3.10 -26.31
N LYS A 218 -5.18 2.34 -25.87
CA LYS A 218 -6.33 2.85 -25.13
C LYS A 218 -5.99 3.35 -23.72
N TYR A 219 -5.03 2.72 -23.05
CA TYR A 219 -4.73 2.95 -21.64
C TYR A 219 -3.28 3.40 -21.39
N HIS A 220 -2.58 3.94 -22.40
CA HIS A 220 -1.16 4.36 -22.29
C HIS A 220 -0.94 5.59 -21.41
N GLU A 221 -1.95 6.44 -21.24
CA GLU A 221 -1.80 7.72 -20.53
C GLU A 221 -1.27 7.52 -19.11
N GLY A 222 -0.21 8.25 -18.76
CA GLY A 222 0.45 8.18 -17.45
C GLY A 222 1.36 6.95 -17.28
N LEU A 223 1.68 6.22 -18.37
CA LEU A 223 2.60 5.10 -18.37
C LEU A 223 3.92 5.45 -19.04
N ILE A 224 5.00 4.92 -18.50
CA ILE A 224 6.32 4.84 -19.10
C ILE A 224 6.49 3.42 -19.64
N CYS A 225 7.11 3.28 -20.82
CA CYS A 225 7.27 2.01 -21.51
C CYS A 225 8.74 1.72 -21.80
N CYS A 226 9.24 0.52 -21.45
CA CYS A 226 10.58 0.04 -21.85
C CYS A 226 10.46 -1.25 -22.67
N SER A 227 11.41 -1.45 -23.61
CA SER A 227 11.35 -2.52 -24.62
C SER A 227 11.58 -3.94 -24.07
N ALA A 228 11.79 -4.08 -22.78
CA ALA A 228 12.06 -5.33 -22.06
C ALA A 228 13.33 -6.09 -22.49
N CYS A 229 13.43 -7.35 -22.05
CA CYS A 229 14.57 -8.24 -22.26
C CYS A 229 14.61 -8.84 -23.70
N LEU A 230 15.44 -9.86 -23.91
CA LEU A 230 15.49 -10.61 -25.19
C LEU A 230 14.14 -11.18 -25.65
N ALA A 231 13.15 -11.29 -24.75
CA ALA A 231 11.80 -11.72 -25.07
C ALA A 231 10.89 -10.57 -25.56
N GLY A 232 11.35 -9.32 -25.52
CA GLY A 232 10.64 -8.15 -26.06
C GLY A 232 10.48 -8.19 -27.58
N GLU A 233 9.52 -7.43 -28.12
CA GLU A 233 9.23 -7.41 -29.57
C GLU A 233 10.42 -6.91 -30.39
N VAL A 234 11.03 -5.79 -29.97
CA VAL A 234 12.19 -5.20 -30.68
C VAL A 234 13.42 -6.12 -30.61
N PRO A 235 13.86 -6.61 -29.43
CA PRO A 235 14.97 -7.55 -29.35
C PRO A 235 14.76 -8.85 -30.15
N ARG A 236 13.54 -9.38 -30.15
CA ARG A 236 13.23 -10.61 -30.95
C ARG A 236 13.29 -10.36 -32.44
N ALA A 237 12.82 -9.21 -32.92
CA ALA A 237 12.92 -8.84 -34.32
C ALA A 237 14.41 -8.72 -34.76
N ILE A 238 15.24 -8.07 -33.92
CA ILE A 238 16.68 -7.97 -34.15
C ILE A 238 17.33 -9.35 -34.19
N THR A 239 17.04 -10.21 -33.21
CA THR A 239 17.60 -11.59 -33.16
C THR A 239 17.17 -12.44 -34.36
N ALA A 240 15.98 -12.19 -34.90
CA ALA A 240 15.50 -12.84 -36.13
C ALA A 240 16.10 -12.23 -37.42
N GLY A 241 16.90 -11.19 -37.35
CA GLY A 241 17.46 -10.47 -38.49
C GLY A 241 16.46 -9.54 -39.20
N ASP A 242 15.28 -9.31 -38.61
CA ASP A 242 14.19 -8.49 -39.18
C ASP A 242 14.24 -7.07 -38.59
N LEU A 243 15.21 -6.28 -39.08
CA LEU A 243 15.38 -4.90 -38.62
C LEU A 243 14.21 -4.00 -39.04
N GLU A 244 13.53 -4.27 -40.14
CA GLU A 244 12.36 -3.50 -40.58
C GLU A 244 11.23 -3.62 -39.55
N LYS A 245 10.96 -4.82 -39.08
CA LYS A 245 9.99 -5.10 -38.03
C LYS A 245 10.41 -4.46 -36.69
N ALA A 246 11.69 -4.49 -36.35
CA ALA A 246 12.21 -3.82 -35.16
C ALA A 246 11.92 -2.30 -35.19
N GLU A 247 12.19 -1.67 -36.35
CA GLU A 247 11.92 -0.26 -36.58
C GLU A 247 10.42 0.07 -36.57
N GLU A 248 9.59 -0.79 -37.17
CA GLU A 248 8.13 -0.62 -37.12
C GLU A 248 7.63 -0.62 -35.68
N SER A 249 8.09 -1.59 -34.88
CA SER A 249 7.75 -1.67 -33.45
C SER A 249 8.19 -0.44 -32.69
N ILE A 250 9.42 0.06 -32.90
CA ILE A 250 9.93 1.30 -32.28
C ILE A 250 9.06 2.50 -32.66
N ARG A 251 8.71 2.66 -33.95
CA ARG A 251 7.87 3.76 -34.41
C ARG A 251 6.48 3.72 -33.77
N TRP A 252 5.89 2.52 -33.67
CA TRP A 252 4.59 2.37 -33.03
C TRP A 252 4.64 2.75 -31.54
N HIS A 253 5.58 2.20 -30.77
CA HIS A 253 5.69 2.49 -29.34
C HIS A 253 5.99 3.98 -29.10
N LYS A 254 6.92 4.57 -29.90
CA LYS A 254 7.19 6.01 -29.82
C LYS A 254 5.97 6.86 -30.20
N GLY A 255 5.15 6.41 -31.14
CA GLY A 255 3.90 7.07 -31.52
C GLY A 255 2.88 7.09 -30.38
N VAL A 256 2.83 6.03 -29.55
CA VAL A 256 1.90 5.90 -28.42
C VAL A 256 2.42 6.62 -27.17
N PHE A 257 3.69 6.41 -26.81
CA PHE A 257 4.25 6.88 -25.53
C PHE A 257 5.08 8.18 -25.66
N GLY A 258 5.40 8.60 -26.87
CA GLY A 258 6.23 9.80 -27.07
C GLY A 258 7.62 9.65 -26.46
N ASP A 259 8.00 10.60 -25.61
CA ASP A 259 9.28 10.61 -24.89
C ASP A 259 9.31 9.70 -23.65
N ASP A 260 8.18 9.09 -23.28
CA ASP A 260 8.08 8.09 -22.23
C ASP A 260 8.33 6.65 -22.75
N TYR A 261 8.84 6.49 -24.00
CA TYR A 261 9.31 5.22 -24.54
C TYR A 261 10.82 5.11 -24.50
N TYR A 262 11.34 3.96 -24.01
CA TYR A 262 12.77 3.70 -23.85
C TYR A 262 13.17 2.33 -24.40
N LEU A 263 14.38 2.24 -24.98
CA LEU A 263 14.99 0.98 -25.36
C LEU A 263 15.85 0.46 -24.20
N GLU A 264 15.73 -0.82 -23.90
CA GLU A 264 16.31 -1.45 -22.71
C GLU A 264 17.56 -2.27 -23.08
N LEU A 265 18.68 -1.95 -22.43
CA LEU A 265 19.95 -2.65 -22.59
C LEU A 265 20.16 -3.59 -21.39
N GLN A 266 20.51 -4.85 -21.68
CA GLN A 266 20.83 -5.86 -20.67
C GLN A 266 22.12 -6.59 -21.03
N LEU A 267 22.93 -6.96 -20.04
CA LEU A 267 24.15 -7.75 -20.21
C LEU A 267 24.34 -8.73 -19.07
N HIS A 268 24.20 -10.02 -19.34
CA HIS A 268 24.30 -11.10 -18.36
C HIS A 268 25.42 -12.07 -18.74
N LYS A 269 26.65 -11.73 -18.36
CA LYS A 269 27.81 -12.59 -18.63
C LYS A 269 27.93 -13.69 -17.57
N ALA A 270 27.51 -14.89 -17.88
CA ALA A 270 27.64 -16.05 -16.99
C ALA A 270 29.10 -16.26 -16.56
N THR A 271 29.30 -16.46 -15.26
CA THR A 271 30.61 -16.64 -14.61
C THR A 271 30.85 -18.07 -14.11
N VAL A 272 29.82 -18.93 -14.13
CA VAL A 272 29.87 -20.32 -13.67
C VAL A 272 29.51 -21.27 -14.79
N GLU A 273 30.09 -22.46 -14.79
CA GLU A 273 29.93 -23.45 -15.89
C GLU A 273 28.47 -23.81 -16.12
N ARG A 274 27.70 -24.06 -15.05
CA ARG A 274 26.29 -24.45 -15.12
C ARG A 274 25.37 -23.25 -15.13
N ALA A 275 25.39 -22.48 -16.20
CA ALA A 275 24.57 -21.31 -16.44
C ALA A 275 24.28 -21.13 -17.93
N ASN A 276 23.39 -20.19 -18.26
CA ASN A 276 23.12 -19.84 -19.66
C ASN A 276 24.23 -18.92 -20.20
N HIS A 277 25.08 -19.51 -21.06
CA HIS A 277 26.18 -18.80 -21.73
C HIS A 277 25.76 -18.18 -23.07
N GLU A 278 24.59 -18.53 -23.61
CA GLU A 278 24.13 -18.07 -24.93
C GLU A 278 23.49 -16.67 -24.85
N ALA A 279 22.96 -16.26 -23.69
CA ALA A 279 22.31 -14.98 -23.53
C ALA A 279 23.27 -13.81 -23.77
N TYR A 280 24.47 -13.84 -23.21
CA TYR A 280 25.44 -12.73 -23.29
C TYR A 280 25.86 -12.39 -24.74
N PRO A 281 26.28 -13.33 -25.59
CA PRO A 281 26.59 -13.03 -27.01
C PRO A 281 25.40 -12.43 -27.75
N MET A 282 24.18 -12.95 -27.52
CA MET A 282 22.96 -12.40 -28.14
C MET A 282 22.68 -10.98 -27.65
N GLN A 283 22.82 -10.71 -26.34
CA GLN A 283 22.65 -9.37 -25.78
C GLN A 283 23.66 -8.38 -26.33
N LEU A 284 24.92 -8.77 -26.55
CA LEU A 284 25.93 -7.90 -27.17
C LEU A 284 25.51 -7.46 -28.59
N GLU A 285 25.02 -8.37 -29.41
CA GLU A 285 24.58 -8.06 -30.78
C GLU A 285 23.29 -7.24 -30.77
N VAL A 286 22.30 -7.62 -29.93
CA VAL A 286 21.05 -6.87 -29.78
C VAL A 286 21.32 -5.45 -29.29
N ASN A 287 22.16 -5.27 -28.27
CA ASN A 287 22.50 -3.95 -27.72
C ASN A 287 23.19 -3.05 -28.75
N LYS A 288 24.04 -3.63 -29.61
CA LYS A 288 24.66 -2.90 -30.74
C LYS A 288 23.58 -2.33 -31.65
N GLN A 289 22.62 -3.15 -32.08
CA GLN A 289 21.52 -2.72 -32.94
C GLN A 289 20.59 -1.72 -32.23
N LEU A 290 20.31 -1.94 -30.94
CA LEU A 290 19.49 -1.02 -30.15
C LEU A 290 20.10 0.38 -30.08
N ARG A 291 21.43 0.51 -29.92
CA ARG A 291 22.12 1.82 -29.94
C ARG A 291 21.96 2.56 -31.28
N GLU A 292 22.10 1.83 -32.38
CA GLU A 292 21.90 2.40 -33.73
C GLU A 292 20.46 2.84 -33.95
N LEU A 293 19.50 2.01 -33.56
CA LEU A 293 18.07 2.29 -33.67
C LEU A 293 17.63 3.43 -32.73
N ALA A 294 18.15 3.45 -31.51
CA ALA A 294 17.93 4.54 -30.55
C ALA A 294 18.31 5.89 -31.15
N LYS A 295 19.52 5.98 -31.72
CA LYS A 295 20.02 7.19 -32.39
C LYS A 295 19.16 7.55 -33.62
N LYS A 296 18.83 6.56 -34.44
CA LYS A 296 18.04 6.77 -35.68
C LYS A 296 16.65 7.31 -35.38
N HIS A 297 15.98 6.79 -34.35
CA HIS A 297 14.60 7.16 -34.02
C HIS A 297 14.49 8.20 -32.91
N GLY A 298 15.61 8.67 -32.34
CA GLY A 298 15.62 9.64 -31.23
C GLY A 298 14.92 9.08 -29.99
N VAL A 299 15.18 7.81 -29.65
CA VAL A 299 14.64 7.14 -28.45
C VAL A 299 15.75 7.04 -27.41
N ARG A 300 15.48 7.39 -26.16
CA ARG A 300 16.44 7.22 -25.07
C ARG A 300 16.55 5.74 -24.66
N MET A 301 17.67 5.40 -24.03
CA MET A 301 17.93 4.03 -23.57
C MET A 301 18.02 4.00 -22.04
N VAL A 302 17.73 2.81 -21.48
CA VAL A 302 17.93 2.47 -20.07
C VAL A 302 18.75 1.19 -19.94
N CYS A 303 19.51 1.07 -18.85
CA CYS A 303 20.17 -0.18 -18.48
C CYS A 303 19.37 -0.88 -17.39
N THR A 304 19.13 -2.18 -17.52
CA THR A 304 18.47 -2.99 -16.49
C THR A 304 19.19 -4.31 -16.27
N ASN A 305 18.83 -5.01 -15.18
CA ASN A 305 19.42 -6.31 -14.86
C ASN A 305 18.40 -7.45 -14.77
N ASP A 306 17.15 -7.21 -15.13
CA ASP A 306 16.11 -8.26 -15.13
C ASP A 306 16.15 -9.09 -13.83
N VAL A 307 16.02 -8.38 -12.70
CA VAL A 307 16.31 -8.92 -11.37
C VAL A 307 15.29 -9.98 -10.98
N HIS A 308 15.75 -11.18 -10.62
CA HIS A 308 14.91 -12.30 -10.16
C HIS A 308 15.21 -12.74 -8.73
N PHE A 309 16.37 -12.36 -8.18
CA PHE A 309 16.78 -12.67 -6.81
C PHE A 309 17.59 -11.52 -6.19
N VAL A 310 17.74 -11.52 -4.85
CA VAL A 310 18.31 -10.36 -4.14
C VAL A 310 19.83 -10.34 -4.19
N ASP A 311 20.48 -11.43 -3.83
CA ASP A 311 21.92 -11.54 -3.69
C ASP A 311 22.48 -12.61 -4.62
N GLU A 312 23.74 -12.47 -5.05
CA GLU A 312 24.43 -13.44 -5.93
C GLU A 312 24.32 -14.87 -5.42
N ASP A 313 24.46 -15.07 -4.10
CA ASP A 313 24.34 -16.39 -3.45
C ASP A 313 22.96 -17.04 -3.59
N ASN A 314 21.92 -16.26 -3.94
CA ASN A 314 20.57 -16.78 -4.16
C ASN A 314 20.40 -17.46 -5.53
N ALA A 315 21.36 -17.38 -6.43
CA ALA A 315 21.31 -17.96 -7.77
C ALA A 315 21.01 -19.46 -7.76
N GLU A 316 21.56 -20.22 -6.80
CA GLU A 316 21.28 -21.66 -6.68
C GLU A 316 19.85 -21.96 -6.19
N ALA A 317 19.29 -21.11 -5.32
CA ALA A 317 17.91 -21.23 -4.88
C ALA A 317 16.94 -20.91 -6.03
N HIS A 318 17.26 -19.87 -6.81
CA HIS A 318 16.53 -19.50 -8.01
C HIS A 318 16.55 -20.62 -9.07
N ASP A 319 17.71 -21.23 -9.30
CA ASP A 319 17.86 -22.36 -10.25
C ASP A 319 16.96 -23.56 -9.88
N ARG A 320 16.79 -23.85 -8.56
CA ARG A 320 15.85 -24.87 -8.09
C ARG A 320 14.39 -24.47 -8.30
N LEU A 321 14.06 -23.18 -8.13
CA LEU A 321 12.73 -22.65 -8.39
C LEU A 321 12.35 -22.82 -9.87
N ILE A 322 13.29 -22.57 -10.80
CA ILE A 322 13.09 -22.79 -12.24
C ILE A 322 12.89 -24.26 -12.56
N CYS A 323 13.60 -25.19 -11.89
CA CYS A 323 13.33 -26.61 -12.02
C CYS A 323 11.91 -26.99 -11.62
N LEU A 324 11.43 -26.46 -10.49
CA LEU A 324 10.05 -26.65 -10.02
C LEU A 324 9.04 -26.10 -11.04
N SER A 325 9.26 -24.88 -11.54
CA SER A 325 8.40 -24.22 -12.53
C SER A 325 8.28 -25.01 -13.84
N THR A 326 9.37 -25.61 -14.29
CA THR A 326 9.44 -26.31 -15.59
C THR A 326 9.21 -27.82 -15.47
N GLY A 327 9.07 -28.37 -14.27
CA GLY A 327 8.94 -29.81 -14.02
C GLY A 327 10.18 -30.59 -14.44
N LYS A 328 11.38 -30.01 -14.22
CA LYS A 328 12.67 -30.59 -14.62
C LYS A 328 13.55 -30.87 -13.43
N ASP A 329 14.37 -31.91 -13.51
CA ASP A 329 15.38 -32.20 -12.49
C ASP A 329 16.63 -31.33 -12.70
N LEU A 330 17.38 -31.12 -11.60
CA LEU A 330 18.60 -30.30 -11.64
C LEU A 330 19.67 -30.82 -12.58
N ASP A 331 19.74 -32.11 -12.85
CA ASP A 331 20.70 -32.78 -13.73
C ASP A 331 20.19 -32.96 -15.16
N ASP A 332 18.94 -32.61 -15.48
CA ASP A 332 18.42 -32.63 -16.86
C ASP A 332 19.23 -31.66 -17.73
N PRO A 333 19.95 -32.14 -18.77
CA PRO A 333 20.77 -31.30 -19.61
C PRO A 333 19.96 -30.36 -20.52
N LYS A 334 18.67 -30.59 -20.67
CA LYS A 334 17.76 -29.79 -21.51
C LYS A 334 16.89 -28.84 -20.71
N ARG A 335 17.17 -28.70 -19.42
CA ARG A 335 16.41 -27.76 -18.58
C ARG A 335 16.75 -26.30 -18.89
N MET A 336 15.83 -25.42 -18.61
CA MET A 336 16.05 -23.98 -18.70
C MET A 336 17.13 -23.55 -17.69
N LEU A 337 18.07 -22.74 -18.13
CA LEU A 337 19.10 -22.12 -17.30
C LEU A 337 19.04 -20.60 -17.45
N TYR A 338 19.16 -19.90 -16.35
CA TYR A 338 19.47 -18.48 -16.34
C TYR A 338 20.98 -18.25 -16.34
N SER A 339 21.41 -17.01 -16.57
CA SER A 339 22.84 -16.67 -16.56
C SER A 339 23.44 -16.67 -15.15
N LYS A 340 22.58 -16.69 -14.13
CA LYS A 340 22.93 -16.49 -12.71
C LYS A 340 23.49 -15.10 -12.43
N GLN A 341 23.17 -14.11 -13.27
CA GLN A 341 23.57 -12.71 -13.12
C GLN A 341 22.39 -11.80 -12.75
N GLU A 342 21.21 -12.37 -12.55
CA GLU A 342 19.94 -11.67 -12.38
C GLU A 342 19.66 -11.25 -10.91
N TRP A 343 20.72 -10.98 -10.11
CA TRP A 343 20.56 -10.44 -8.76
C TRP A 343 20.38 -8.91 -8.75
N LEU A 344 19.88 -8.37 -7.62
CA LEU A 344 19.82 -6.93 -7.41
C LEU A 344 21.23 -6.35 -7.24
N LYS A 345 21.82 -5.92 -8.34
CA LYS A 345 23.16 -5.34 -8.39
C LYS A 345 23.18 -3.95 -7.74
N THR A 346 24.26 -3.64 -7.04
CA THR A 346 24.55 -2.29 -6.57
C THR A 346 24.80 -1.32 -7.73
N THR A 347 24.68 -0.04 -7.47
CA THR A 347 25.04 1.02 -8.43
C THR A 347 26.48 0.84 -8.96
N ALA A 348 27.41 0.43 -8.10
CA ALA A 348 28.80 0.19 -8.49
C ALA A 348 28.94 -1.01 -9.43
N GLU A 349 28.22 -2.11 -9.18
CA GLU A 349 28.21 -3.29 -10.04
C GLU A 349 27.58 -2.99 -11.42
N MET A 350 26.47 -2.23 -11.46
CA MET A 350 25.88 -1.76 -12.71
C MET A 350 26.81 -0.83 -13.47
N ALA A 351 27.51 0.08 -12.78
CA ALA A 351 28.50 0.96 -13.37
C ALA A 351 29.72 0.20 -13.94
N ALA A 352 30.10 -0.93 -13.35
CA ALA A 352 31.15 -1.80 -13.90
C ALA A 352 30.73 -2.46 -15.22
N ILE A 353 29.42 -2.64 -15.44
CA ILE A 353 28.89 -3.25 -16.69
C ILE A 353 28.66 -2.19 -17.77
N PHE A 354 28.00 -1.07 -17.43
CA PHE A 354 27.50 -0.07 -18.38
C PHE A 354 28.14 1.31 -18.26
N GLY A 355 28.87 1.59 -17.17
CA GLY A 355 29.35 2.95 -16.88
C GLY A 355 30.30 3.54 -17.89
N GLU A 356 31.07 2.70 -18.60
CA GLU A 356 31.97 3.15 -19.67
C GLU A 356 31.24 3.20 -21.03
N SER A 357 30.43 2.18 -21.33
CA SER A 357 29.79 2.04 -22.66
C SER A 357 28.51 2.86 -22.81
N ASP A 358 27.70 2.95 -21.75
CA ASP A 358 26.34 3.51 -21.80
C ASP A 358 26.01 4.40 -20.56
N PRO A 359 26.86 5.38 -20.21
CA PRO A 359 26.66 6.19 -19.01
C PRO A 359 25.34 6.99 -19.03
N GLU A 360 24.89 7.38 -20.22
CA GLU A 360 23.61 8.07 -20.40
C GLU A 360 22.41 7.17 -20.13
N ALA A 361 22.49 5.87 -20.53
CA ALA A 361 21.43 4.90 -20.26
C ALA A 361 21.32 4.59 -18.77
N MET A 362 22.43 4.59 -18.02
CA MET A 362 22.42 4.53 -16.57
C MET A 362 21.75 5.77 -15.95
N ALA A 363 22.14 6.98 -16.37
CA ALA A 363 21.56 8.23 -15.86
C ALA A 363 20.06 8.31 -16.15
N THR A 364 19.61 7.83 -17.30
CA THR A 364 18.20 7.79 -17.70
C THR A 364 17.33 6.99 -16.72
N THR A 365 17.86 5.98 -16.04
CA THR A 365 17.10 5.24 -15.03
C THR A 365 16.69 6.12 -13.84
N VAL A 366 17.58 7.03 -13.46
CA VAL A 366 17.31 8.02 -12.39
C VAL A 366 16.36 9.10 -12.89
N ASP A 367 16.49 9.54 -14.14
CA ASP A 367 15.55 10.49 -14.74
C ASP A 367 14.12 9.92 -14.74
N ILE A 368 13.95 8.65 -15.09
CA ILE A 368 12.66 7.96 -15.00
C ILE A 368 12.16 7.91 -13.54
N CYS A 369 13.00 7.54 -12.60
CA CYS A 369 12.63 7.58 -11.18
C CYS A 369 12.17 8.98 -10.74
N ASN A 370 12.84 10.03 -11.21
CA ASN A 370 12.47 11.40 -10.89
C ASN A 370 11.16 11.85 -11.56
N GLN A 371 10.85 11.33 -12.75
CA GLN A 371 9.59 11.60 -13.46
C GLN A 371 8.38 10.95 -12.79
N VAL A 372 8.56 9.87 -12.03
CA VAL A 372 7.48 9.25 -11.28
C VAL A 372 7.03 10.21 -10.19
N GLU A 373 5.75 10.60 -10.25
CA GLU A 373 5.11 11.50 -9.29
C GLU A 373 4.94 10.81 -7.93
N SER A 374 4.81 11.61 -6.88
CA SER A 374 4.40 11.09 -5.56
C SER A 374 2.88 10.97 -5.53
N TYR A 375 2.38 9.74 -5.44
CA TYR A 375 0.95 9.46 -5.34
C TYR A 375 0.68 8.33 -4.34
N SER A 376 -0.55 8.25 -3.86
CA SER A 376 -1.00 7.14 -3.01
C SER A 376 -1.95 6.23 -3.79
N ILE A 377 -1.77 4.93 -3.62
CA ILE A 377 -2.73 3.91 -4.08
C ILE A 377 -3.75 3.56 -2.99
N ASP A 378 -3.61 4.18 -1.81
CA ASP A 378 -4.57 4.07 -0.73
C ASP A 378 -5.73 5.03 -0.95
N HIS A 379 -6.92 4.57 -0.63
CA HIS A 379 -8.12 5.38 -0.57
C HIS A 379 -8.89 5.08 0.72
N ALA A 380 -9.73 6.00 1.13
CA ALA A 380 -10.63 5.74 2.25
C ALA A 380 -11.51 4.51 1.95
N PRO A 381 -11.91 3.72 2.97
CA PRO A 381 -12.83 2.62 2.79
C PRO A 381 -14.07 3.07 2.03
N ILE A 382 -14.43 2.33 0.97
CA ILE A 382 -15.63 2.59 0.20
C ILE A 382 -16.78 1.85 0.90
N MET A 383 -17.71 2.63 1.47
CA MET A 383 -18.93 2.09 2.06
C MET A 383 -20.06 2.17 1.04
N PRO A 384 -20.79 1.08 0.80
CA PRO A 384 -22.02 1.15 0.03
C PRO A 384 -23.02 2.11 0.68
N THR A 385 -23.91 2.68 -0.13
CA THR A 385 -24.97 3.57 0.36
C THR A 385 -26.20 2.74 0.71
N PHE A 386 -26.71 2.91 1.92
CA PHE A 386 -28.00 2.33 2.31
C PHE A 386 -29.14 3.19 1.75
N GLU A 387 -30.10 2.58 1.07
CA GLU A 387 -31.28 3.27 0.57
C GLU A 387 -32.31 3.43 1.69
N ILE A 388 -32.45 4.66 2.19
CA ILE A 388 -33.44 4.99 3.21
C ILE A 388 -34.82 5.08 2.55
N PRO A 389 -35.86 4.46 3.13
CA PRO A 389 -37.23 4.53 2.57
C PRO A 389 -37.73 5.97 2.43
N ALA A 390 -38.36 6.27 1.30
CA ALA A 390 -38.84 7.62 0.96
C ALA A 390 -39.84 8.22 1.98
N GLU A 391 -40.55 7.35 2.71
CA GLU A 391 -41.45 7.76 3.79
C GLU A 391 -40.74 8.42 4.98
N PHE A 392 -39.44 8.20 5.12
CA PHE A 392 -38.65 8.87 6.15
C PHE A 392 -38.16 10.27 5.73
N GLY A 393 -38.18 10.55 4.41
CA GLY A 393 -37.71 11.79 3.81
C GLY A 393 -36.54 11.58 2.83
N THR A 394 -35.94 12.67 2.38
CA THR A 394 -34.84 12.67 1.41
C THR A 394 -33.63 13.45 1.94
N GLU A 395 -32.46 13.19 1.39
CA GLU A 395 -31.24 13.94 1.73
C GLU A 395 -31.36 15.42 1.32
N GLU A 396 -32.05 15.71 0.21
CA GLU A 396 -32.33 17.08 -0.26
C GLU A 396 -33.17 17.87 0.74
N GLU A 397 -34.15 17.25 1.38
CA GLU A 397 -34.96 17.88 2.43
C GLU A 397 -34.09 18.20 3.66
N TYR A 398 -33.13 17.33 4.00
CA TYR A 398 -32.17 17.57 5.08
C TYR A 398 -31.25 18.76 4.76
N ARG A 399 -30.72 18.83 3.54
CA ARG A 399 -29.87 19.94 3.06
C ARG A 399 -30.63 21.28 3.05
N ALA A 400 -31.94 21.26 2.79
CA ALA A 400 -32.77 22.47 2.80
C ALA A 400 -33.11 22.96 4.21
N ARG A 401 -33.14 22.06 5.20
CA ARG A 401 -33.62 22.33 6.56
C ARG A 401 -32.50 22.58 7.56
N ILE A 402 -31.36 21.92 7.43
CA ILE A 402 -30.25 21.92 8.40
C ILE A 402 -29.10 22.75 7.84
N THR A 403 -28.59 23.69 8.64
CA THR A 403 -27.44 24.52 8.27
C THR A 403 -26.12 23.80 8.55
N GLU A 404 -25.04 24.22 7.89
CA GLU A 404 -23.70 23.73 8.18
C GLU A 404 -23.27 24.00 9.63
N GLN A 405 -23.72 25.11 10.23
CA GLN A 405 -23.41 25.42 11.63
C GLN A 405 -24.10 24.43 12.59
N GLU A 406 -25.34 24.06 12.32
CA GLU A 406 -26.04 23.05 13.11
C GLU A 406 -25.37 21.69 13.01
N LEU A 407 -24.91 21.29 11.79
CA LEU A 407 -24.12 20.09 11.62
C LEU A 407 -22.78 20.19 12.36
N PHE A 408 -22.08 21.32 12.27
CA PHE A 408 -20.84 21.52 13.01
C PHE A 408 -21.06 21.29 14.50
N ASP A 409 -22.06 21.94 15.09
CA ASP A 409 -22.38 21.82 16.51
C ASP A 409 -22.72 20.38 16.89
N GLU A 410 -23.54 19.70 16.08
CA GLU A 410 -23.97 18.33 16.35
C GLU A 410 -22.83 17.30 16.29
N PHE A 411 -21.83 17.50 15.41
CA PHE A 411 -20.71 16.59 15.27
C PHE A 411 -19.50 16.90 16.16
N THR A 412 -19.47 18.06 16.79
CA THR A 412 -18.34 18.53 17.62
C THR A 412 -18.67 18.66 19.11
N ARG A 413 -19.95 18.48 19.49
CA ARG A 413 -20.41 18.42 20.89
C ARG A 413 -20.59 16.97 21.33
N ASP A 414 -20.71 16.77 22.65
CA ASP A 414 -21.09 15.47 23.21
C ASP A 414 -22.60 15.18 23.03
N GLU A 415 -23.04 14.01 23.50
CA GLU A 415 -24.44 13.57 23.44
C GLU A 415 -25.40 14.44 24.29
N ASN A 416 -24.87 15.28 25.19
CA ASN A 416 -25.60 16.24 26.01
C ASN A 416 -25.53 17.67 25.45
N GLY A 417 -24.86 17.86 24.30
CA GLY A 417 -24.69 19.16 23.63
C GLY A 417 -23.60 20.06 24.22
N GLN A 418 -22.70 19.51 25.04
CA GLN A 418 -21.57 20.28 25.61
C GLN A 418 -20.42 20.33 24.61
N VAL A 419 -19.71 21.47 24.58
CA VAL A 419 -18.53 21.64 23.73
C VAL A 419 -17.36 20.83 24.28
N VAL A 420 -16.86 19.86 23.52
CA VAL A 420 -15.79 18.94 23.93
C VAL A 420 -14.50 19.11 23.11
N MET A 421 -14.50 19.98 22.12
CA MET A 421 -13.32 20.27 21.30
C MET A 421 -13.30 21.72 20.82
N SER A 422 -12.12 22.21 20.46
CA SER A 422 -11.96 23.56 19.88
C SER A 422 -12.55 23.62 18.46
N GLU A 423 -12.82 24.83 17.96
CA GLU A 423 -13.33 25.04 16.60
C GLU A 423 -12.36 24.50 15.53
N GLU A 424 -11.04 24.65 15.75
CA GLU A 424 -10.02 24.14 14.82
C GLU A 424 -10.02 22.61 14.76
N GLU A 425 -10.11 21.93 15.90
CA GLU A 425 -10.23 20.47 15.97
C GLU A 425 -11.52 19.99 15.33
N GLY A 426 -12.63 20.71 15.54
CA GLY A 426 -13.91 20.43 14.90
C GLY A 426 -13.84 20.51 13.38
N ARG A 427 -13.23 21.55 12.82
CA ARG A 427 -13.03 21.68 11.36
C ARG A 427 -12.19 20.54 10.79
N LYS A 428 -11.09 20.14 11.47
CA LYS A 428 -10.26 18.99 11.07
C LYS A 428 -11.06 17.68 11.12
N LYS A 429 -11.92 17.51 12.11
CA LYS A 429 -12.80 16.32 12.21
C LYS A 429 -13.78 16.25 11.05
N ILE A 430 -14.43 17.37 10.70
CA ILE A 430 -15.37 17.45 9.57
C ILE A 430 -14.67 17.13 8.24
N GLU A 431 -13.50 17.72 8.00
CA GLU A 431 -12.70 17.44 6.81
C GLU A 431 -12.36 15.95 6.72
N LYS A 432 -11.96 15.32 7.84
CA LYS A 432 -11.66 13.90 7.92
C LYS A 432 -12.88 13.00 7.65
N LEU A 433 -14.09 13.44 8.03
CA LEU A 433 -15.33 12.75 7.71
C LEU A 433 -15.77 12.93 6.24
N GLY A 434 -15.09 13.79 5.48
CA GLY A 434 -15.31 14.03 4.06
C GLY A 434 -16.07 15.32 3.72
N GLY A 435 -16.07 16.28 4.64
CA GLY A 435 -16.70 17.59 4.48
C GLY A 435 -18.21 17.59 4.70
N TYR A 436 -18.82 18.77 4.60
CA TYR A 436 -20.25 18.95 4.87
C TYR A 436 -21.15 18.12 3.96
N ASP A 437 -20.76 17.91 2.70
CA ASP A 437 -21.54 17.07 1.77
C ASP A 437 -21.77 15.66 2.30
N LYS A 438 -20.73 15.06 2.89
CA LYS A 438 -20.87 13.75 3.54
C LYS A 438 -21.58 13.82 4.88
N LEU A 439 -21.43 14.92 5.64
CA LEU A 439 -22.08 15.08 6.91
C LEU A 439 -23.61 15.08 6.79
N TYR A 440 -24.18 15.71 5.76
CA TYR A 440 -25.62 15.65 5.51
C TYR A 440 -26.10 14.20 5.35
N ARG A 441 -25.35 13.40 4.58
CA ARG A 441 -25.65 11.99 4.41
C ARG A 441 -25.54 11.22 5.72
N ILE A 442 -24.46 11.40 6.46
CA ILE A 442 -24.25 10.75 7.77
C ILE A 442 -25.37 11.13 8.75
N LYS A 443 -25.77 12.38 8.78
CA LYS A 443 -26.88 12.85 9.62
C LYS A 443 -28.20 12.19 9.24
N PHE A 444 -28.52 12.13 7.95
CA PHE A 444 -29.73 11.48 7.44
C PHE A 444 -29.77 9.98 7.79
N GLU A 445 -28.67 9.29 7.62
CA GLU A 445 -28.51 7.88 8.02
C GLU A 445 -28.59 7.70 9.53
N ALA A 446 -28.01 8.63 10.33
CA ALA A 446 -28.04 8.56 11.78
C ALA A 446 -29.46 8.73 12.36
N ASP A 447 -30.25 9.63 11.79
CA ASP A 447 -31.62 9.84 12.24
C ASP A 447 -32.52 8.63 11.89
N TYR A 448 -32.29 8.01 10.72
CA TYR A 448 -33.00 6.79 10.37
C TYR A 448 -32.57 5.61 11.25
N LEU A 449 -31.27 5.49 11.54
CA LEU A 449 -30.73 4.50 12.49
C LEU A 449 -31.37 4.69 13.89
N ALA A 450 -31.44 5.92 14.36
CA ALA A 450 -32.06 6.25 15.65
C ALA A 450 -33.54 5.83 15.68
N LYS A 451 -34.30 6.11 14.60
CA LYS A 451 -35.69 5.66 14.48
C LYS A 451 -35.80 4.14 14.60
N LEU A 452 -35.04 3.38 13.81
CA LEU A 452 -35.05 1.91 13.85
C LEU A 452 -34.63 1.38 15.23
N THR A 453 -33.64 2.02 15.84
CA THR A 453 -33.17 1.66 17.20
C THR A 453 -34.27 1.86 18.24
N MET A 454 -34.98 2.98 18.20
CA MET A 454 -36.08 3.24 19.14
C MET A 454 -37.27 2.32 18.93
N ASP A 455 -37.60 1.99 17.66
CA ASP A 455 -38.62 0.99 17.34
C ASP A 455 -38.23 -0.41 17.86
N GLY A 456 -36.97 -0.76 17.74
CA GLY A 456 -36.41 -2.01 18.29
C GLY A 456 -36.34 -2.00 19.82
N ALA A 457 -35.97 -0.88 20.43
CA ALA A 457 -35.90 -0.74 21.89
C ALA A 457 -37.27 -0.98 22.54
N ARG A 458 -38.36 -0.42 21.97
CA ARG A 458 -39.72 -0.71 22.45
C ARG A 458 -40.06 -2.19 22.39
N LYS A 459 -39.63 -2.88 21.36
CA LYS A 459 -39.84 -4.34 21.22
C LYS A 459 -39.04 -5.15 22.23
N ARG A 460 -37.81 -4.70 22.59
CA ARG A 460 -36.88 -5.43 23.48
C ARG A 460 -37.11 -5.12 24.97
N TYR A 461 -37.32 -3.83 25.31
CA TYR A 461 -37.38 -3.34 26.68
C TYR A 461 -38.80 -2.88 27.10
N GLY A 462 -39.79 -2.90 26.16
CA GLY A 462 -41.16 -2.45 26.40
C GLY A 462 -41.38 -0.97 26.06
N GLU A 463 -42.64 -0.54 26.06
CA GLU A 463 -43.02 0.81 25.62
C GLU A 463 -42.43 1.94 26.50
N ASN A 464 -42.25 1.69 27.79
CA ASN A 464 -41.69 2.64 28.73
C ASN A 464 -40.23 2.29 29.02
N LEU A 465 -39.31 2.89 28.24
CA LEU A 465 -37.88 2.68 28.41
C LEU A 465 -37.38 3.34 29.71
N SER A 466 -36.56 2.63 30.51
CA SER A 466 -35.87 3.21 31.67
C SER A 466 -34.88 4.29 31.25
N ASP A 467 -34.53 5.20 32.19
CA ASP A 467 -33.52 6.24 31.94
C ASP A 467 -32.17 5.62 31.56
N GLU A 468 -31.78 4.51 32.19
CA GLU A 468 -30.57 3.77 31.88
C GLU A 468 -30.51 3.31 30.40
N VAL A 469 -31.60 2.74 29.89
CA VAL A 469 -31.68 2.31 28.49
C VAL A 469 -31.64 3.53 27.56
N GLN A 470 -32.38 4.60 27.88
CA GLN A 470 -32.42 5.81 27.07
C GLN A 470 -31.04 6.50 26.99
N ASP A 471 -30.34 6.64 28.10
CA ASP A 471 -29.02 7.26 28.17
C ASP A 471 -28.00 6.41 27.42
N ARG A 472 -28.04 5.08 27.58
CA ARG A 472 -27.16 4.17 26.86
C ARG A 472 -27.37 4.27 25.34
N LEU A 473 -28.61 4.24 24.86
CA LEU A 473 -28.91 4.36 23.43
C LEU A 473 -28.51 5.71 22.87
N ARG A 474 -28.74 6.81 23.62
CA ARG A 474 -28.34 8.17 23.23
C ARG A 474 -26.83 8.26 23.05
N PHE A 475 -26.08 7.75 24.01
CA PHE A 475 -24.62 7.71 23.97
C PHE A 475 -24.10 6.92 22.77
N GLU A 476 -24.55 5.67 22.58
CA GLU A 476 -24.10 4.81 21.50
C GLU A 476 -24.41 5.39 20.11
N LEU A 477 -25.64 5.88 19.89
CA LEU A 477 -26.06 6.52 18.64
C LEU A 477 -25.22 7.77 18.35
N HIS A 478 -24.90 8.57 19.38
CA HIS A 478 -24.03 9.73 19.22
C HIS A 478 -22.63 9.33 18.77
N ILE A 479 -22.02 8.34 19.39
CA ILE A 479 -20.70 7.83 18.98
C ILE A 479 -20.72 7.29 17.53
N MET A 480 -21.72 6.45 17.19
CA MET A 480 -21.86 5.91 15.83
C MET A 480 -21.98 7.01 14.77
N LYS A 481 -22.77 8.06 15.06
CA LYS A 481 -22.93 9.25 14.20
C LYS A 481 -21.63 10.02 14.04
N THR A 482 -21.00 10.40 15.14
CA THR A 482 -19.80 11.26 15.14
C THR A 482 -18.56 10.55 14.61
N MET A 483 -18.54 9.23 14.58
CA MET A 483 -17.53 8.41 13.90
C MET A 483 -17.83 8.15 12.41
N GLY A 484 -19.05 8.48 11.93
CA GLY A 484 -19.43 8.33 10.51
C GLY A 484 -19.88 6.92 10.11
N PHE A 485 -20.36 6.11 11.04
CA PHE A 485 -20.74 4.71 10.80
C PHE A 485 -22.24 4.35 10.74
N PRO A 486 -23.21 5.28 10.76
CA PRO A 486 -24.63 4.90 10.74
C PRO A 486 -24.99 4.01 9.57
N GLY A 487 -24.51 4.32 8.35
CA GLY A 487 -24.76 3.53 7.14
C GLY A 487 -24.26 2.09 7.25
N TYR A 488 -23.13 1.86 7.93
CA TYR A 488 -22.62 0.52 8.18
C TYR A 488 -23.61 -0.33 9.01
N PHE A 489 -24.10 0.23 10.12
CA PHE A 489 -25.10 -0.45 10.97
C PHE A 489 -26.41 -0.73 10.22
N LEU A 490 -26.86 0.21 9.40
CA LEU A 490 -28.06 0.04 8.56
C LEU A 490 -27.89 -1.12 7.57
N ILE A 491 -26.73 -1.22 6.91
CA ILE A 491 -26.43 -2.32 5.98
C ILE A 491 -26.38 -3.66 6.70
N VAL A 492 -25.71 -3.72 7.86
CA VAL A 492 -25.59 -4.96 8.65
C VAL A 492 -26.97 -5.42 9.13
N GLN A 493 -27.77 -4.51 9.65
CA GLN A 493 -29.15 -4.80 10.07
C GLN A 493 -29.99 -5.32 8.90
N ASP A 494 -29.87 -4.70 7.72
CA ASP A 494 -30.67 -5.05 6.57
C ASP A 494 -30.38 -6.46 6.03
N PHE A 495 -29.10 -6.84 5.88
CA PHE A 495 -28.81 -8.20 5.41
C PHE A 495 -29.13 -9.29 6.48
N ILE A 496 -29.04 -8.96 7.76
CA ILE A 496 -29.48 -9.88 8.83
C ILE A 496 -30.99 -10.05 8.81
N ARG A 497 -31.73 -8.95 8.62
CA ARG A 497 -33.19 -8.98 8.44
C ARG A 497 -33.55 -9.82 7.22
N ALA A 498 -32.92 -9.52 6.08
CA ALA A 498 -33.16 -10.26 4.84
C ALA A 498 -32.84 -11.74 4.97
N ALA A 499 -31.77 -12.11 5.67
CA ALA A 499 -31.44 -13.50 5.94
C ALA A 499 -32.59 -14.23 6.67
N ARG A 500 -33.16 -13.60 7.72
CA ARG A 500 -34.23 -14.21 8.53
C ARG A 500 -35.58 -14.16 7.86
N GLU A 501 -35.94 -13.05 7.22
CA GLU A 501 -37.31 -12.78 6.76
C GLU A 501 -37.55 -13.10 5.28
N GLU A 502 -36.52 -12.98 4.43
CA GLU A 502 -36.64 -13.14 2.97
C GLU A 502 -36.00 -14.44 2.47
N LEU A 503 -34.89 -14.86 3.11
CA LEU A 503 -34.06 -15.95 2.60
C LEU A 503 -34.22 -17.26 3.38
N ASP A 504 -34.95 -17.24 4.48
CA ASP A 504 -35.09 -18.40 5.41
C ASP A 504 -33.71 -18.98 5.80
N VAL A 505 -32.83 -18.08 6.30
CA VAL A 505 -31.49 -18.42 6.74
C VAL A 505 -31.35 -18.11 8.22
N SER A 506 -30.95 -19.11 9.01
CA SER A 506 -30.71 -18.94 10.43
C SER A 506 -29.49 -18.06 10.68
N VAL A 507 -29.64 -17.10 11.61
CA VAL A 507 -28.60 -16.17 12.00
C VAL A 507 -28.29 -16.35 13.48
N GLY A 508 -27.02 -16.50 13.81
CA GLY A 508 -26.55 -16.68 15.17
C GLY A 508 -26.87 -15.48 16.09
N PRO A 509 -26.72 -15.65 17.41
CA PRO A 509 -27.07 -14.61 18.40
C PRO A 509 -26.09 -13.41 18.40
N GLY A 510 -25.06 -13.46 17.61
CA GLY A 510 -23.94 -12.51 17.61
C GLY A 510 -22.81 -12.96 18.53
N ARG A 511 -21.60 -12.55 18.20
CA ARG A 511 -20.37 -12.84 18.95
C ARG A 511 -19.42 -11.66 18.89
N GLY A 512 -18.30 -11.76 19.60
CA GLY A 512 -17.28 -10.71 19.60
C GLY A 512 -17.71 -9.44 20.33
N SER A 513 -17.11 -8.32 19.98
CA SER A 513 -17.29 -7.03 20.66
C SER A 513 -18.65 -6.39 20.41
N ALA A 514 -19.31 -6.69 19.28
CA ALA A 514 -20.62 -6.15 18.92
C ALA A 514 -21.73 -6.50 19.93
N ALA A 515 -21.57 -7.59 20.70
CA ALA A 515 -22.47 -7.94 21.80
C ALA A 515 -22.53 -6.87 22.91
N GLY A 516 -21.55 -5.95 23.00
CA GLY A 516 -21.54 -4.83 23.92
C GLY A 516 -22.40 -3.64 23.51
N SER A 517 -23.07 -3.68 22.34
CA SER A 517 -23.88 -2.56 21.84
C SER A 517 -25.38 -2.78 22.05
N ALA A 518 -26.01 -1.87 22.79
CA ALA A 518 -27.46 -1.83 22.98
C ALA A 518 -28.20 -1.45 21.68
N VAL A 519 -27.61 -0.61 20.85
CA VAL A 519 -28.12 -0.29 19.51
C VAL A 519 -28.13 -1.55 18.64
N ALA A 520 -27.04 -2.32 18.60
CA ALA A 520 -26.99 -3.58 17.84
C ALA A 520 -28.03 -4.60 18.34
N TYR A 521 -28.28 -4.65 19.64
CA TYR A 521 -29.32 -5.49 20.23
C TYR A 521 -30.73 -5.02 19.82
N CYS A 522 -31.01 -3.73 19.88
CA CYS A 522 -32.30 -3.16 19.47
C CYS A 522 -32.56 -3.38 17.95
N LEU A 523 -31.53 -3.27 17.13
CA LEU A 523 -31.62 -3.52 15.67
C LEU A 523 -31.73 -4.99 15.31
N GLY A 524 -31.62 -5.91 16.27
CA GLY A 524 -31.64 -7.36 16.03
C GLY A 524 -30.36 -7.90 15.38
N ILE A 525 -29.29 -7.10 15.34
CA ILE A 525 -27.95 -7.53 14.90
C ILE A 525 -27.44 -8.59 15.88
N THR A 526 -27.56 -8.31 17.19
CA THR A 526 -27.26 -9.27 18.26
C THR A 526 -28.52 -9.67 19.02
N GLN A 527 -28.45 -10.81 19.74
CA GLN A 527 -29.51 -11.32 20.61
C GLN A 527 -29.11 -11.32 22.09
N ILE A 528 -27.99 -10.71 22.41
CA ILE A 528 -27.45 -10.59 23.78
C ILE A 528 -27.73 -9.19 24.27
N ASP A 529 -28.43 -9.08 25.41
CA ASP A 529 -28.71 -7.78 26.03
C ASP A 529 -27.48 -7.26 26.79
N PRO A 530 -26.80 -6.22 26.29
CA PRO A 530 -25.57 -5.74 26.90
C PRO A 530 -25.80 -5.07 28.27
N ILE A 531 -26.99 -4.54 28.53
CA ILE A 531 -27.33 -3.91 29.81
C ILE A 531 -27.52 -5.01 30.87
N ALA A 532 -28.29 -6.05 30.56
CA ALA A 532 -28.51 -7.17 31.47
C ALA A 532 -27.21 -7.93 31.85
N TYR A 533 -26.21 -7.94 30.99
CA TYR A 533 -24.92 -8.59 31.21
C TYR A 533 -23.78 -7.63 31.55
N ASP A 534 -24.05 -6.36 31.76
CA ASP A 534 -23.06 -5.31 32.10
C ASP A 534 -21.88 -5.26 31.11
N LEU A 535 -22.20 -5.31 29.79
CA LEU A 535 -21.19 -5.29 28.74
C LEU A 535 -20.85 -3.85 28.33
N LEU A 536 -19.55 -3.57 28.17
CA LEU A 536 -19.03 -2.25 27.83
C LEU A 536 -19.05 -1.99 26.33
N PHE A 537 -19.69 -0.90 25.91
CA PHE A 537 -19.73 -0.44 24.52
C PHE A 537 -18.35 0.00 24.01
N GLU A 538 -17.52 0.58 24.86
CA GLU A 538 -16.19 1.10 24.54
C GLU A 538 -15.22 0.00 24.08
N ARG A 539 -15.52 -1.27 24.35
CA ARG A 539 -14.79 -2.42 23.82
C ARG A 539 -15.14 -2.70 22.35
N PHE A 540 -16.31 -2.26 21.90
CA PHE A 540 -16.78 -2.40 20.53
C PHE A 540 -16.42 -1.18 19.69
N LEU A 541 -16.78 0.03 20.13
CA LEU A 541 -16.45 1.29 19.49
C LEU A 541 -15.76 2.23 20.49
N ASN A 542 -14.56 2.66 20.14
CA ASN A 542 -13.79 3.63 20.91
C ASN A 542 -13.42 4.80 19.99
N PRO A 543 -13.85 6.04 20.31
CA PRO A 543 -13.52 7.25 19.55
C PRO A 543 -12.02 7.49 19.36
N ASP A 544 -11.18 6.99 20.28
CA ASP A 544 -9.73 7.11 20.23
C ASP A 544 -9.08 6.12 19.23
N ARG A 545 -9.80 5.09 18.80
CA ARG A 545 -9.38 4.12 17.80
C ARG A 545 -10.17 4.29 16.52
N ILE A 546 -9.57 4.93 15.52
CA ILE A 546 -10.18 5.13 14.21
C ILE A 546 -10.04 3.84 13.38
N SER A 547 -10.89 2.86 13.64
CA SER A 547 -11.05 1.68 12.80
C SER A 547 -12.54 1.42 12.58
N LEU A 548 -12.88 0.86 11.41
CA LEU A 548 -14.22 0.34 11.17
C LEU A 548 -14.57 -0.67 12.27
N PRO A 549 -15.81 -0.61 12.83
CA PRO A 549 -16.26 -1.63 13.76
C PRO A 549 -16.33 -2.99 13.06
N ASP A 550 -15.93 -4.03 13.76
CA ASP A 550 -16.00 -5.40 13.28
C ASP A 550 -17.22 -6.10 13.90
N ILE A 551 -18.18 -6.45 13.06
CA ILE A 551 -19.39 -7.17 13.45
C ILE A 551 -19.35 -8.57 12.87
N ASP A 552 -19.04 -9.54 13.73
CA ASP A 552 -19.07 -10.96 13.38
C ASP A 552 -20.50 -11.50 13.32
N VAL A 553 -20.90 -12.00 12.16
CA VAL A 553 -22.24 -12.57 11.93
C VAL A 553 -22.10 -14.03 11.47
N ASP A 554 -22.75 -14.94 12.19
CA ASP A 554 -22.79 -16.36 11.85
C ASP A 554 -24.10 -16.69 11.13
N PHE A 555 -23.99 -17.34 9.97
CA PHE A 555 -25.13 -17.87 9.20
C PHE A 555 -25.04 -19.40 9.15
N ASP A 556 -26.18 -20.05 8.98
CA ASP A 556 -26.15 -21.48 8.70
C ASP A 556 -25.39 -21.76 7.38
N ASP A 557 -24.73 -22.93 7.34
CA ASP A 557 -23.81 -23.30 6.25
C ASP A 557 -24.55 -23.43 4.90
N ASP A 558 -25.77 -23.98 4.91
CA ASP A 558 -26.59 -24.19 3.72
C ASP A 558 -27.14 -22.86 3.15
N GLY A 559 -27.37 -21.90 4.03
CA GLY A 559 -27.98 -20.61 3.71
C GLY A 559 -26.99 -19.49 3.35
N ARG A 560 -25.75 -19.58 3.82
CA ARG A 560 -24.74 -18.52 3.70
C ARG A 560 -24.55 -18.02 2.25
N GLY A 561 -24.57 -18.94 1.28
CA GLY A 561 -24.43 -18.59 -0.13
C GLY A 561 -25.57 -17.70 -0.65
N ARG A 562 -26.80 -17.90 -0.16
CA ARG A 562 -27.96 -17.06 -0.52
C ARG A 562 -27.81 -15.64 0.00
N VAL A 563 -27.33 -15.49 1.26
CA VAL A 563 -27.09 -14.17 1.85
C VAL A 563 -26.00 -13.41 1.11
N LEU A 564 -24.88 -14.06 0.77
CA LEU A 564 -23.78 -13.44 0.00
C LEU A 564 -24.28 -12.96 -1.39
N ASN A 565 -25.09 -13.76 -2.07
CA ASN A 565 -25.67 -13.38 -3.35
C ASN A 565 -26.62 -12.18 -3.21
N TRP A 566 -27.47 -12.17 -2.19
CA TRP A 566 -28.38 -11.05 -1.92
C TRP A 566 -27.64 -9.75 -1.64
N VAL A 567 -26.60 -9.79 -0.76
CA VAL A 567 -25.76 -8.63 -0.47
C VAL A 567 -25.07 -8.12 -1.74
N THR A 568 -24.51 -9.04 -2.54
CA THR A 568 -23.85 -8.68 -3.80
C THR A 568 -24.80 -8.02 -4.80
N GLN A 569 -26.04 -8.50 -4.89
CA GLN A 569 -27.06 -7.92 -5.79
C GLN A 569 -27.52 -6.55 -5.32
N LYS A 570 -27.69 -6.36 -4.00
CA LYS A 570 -28.22 -5.10 -3.45
C LYS A 570 -27.14 -4.02 -3.29
N TYR A 571 -25.95 -4.39 -2.83
CA TYR A 571 -24.90 -3.46 -2.46
C TYR A 571 -23.68 -3.47 -3.40
N GLY A 572 -23.63 -4.37 -4.37
CA GLY A 572 -22.53 -4.52 -5.31
C GLY A 572 -21.43 -5.50 -4.83
N LYS A 573 -20.43 -5.66 -5.69
CA LYS A 573 -19.28 -6.54 -5.42
C LYS A 573 -18.14 -5.77 -4.77
#